data_786751171a300558a47427dbe203554d
#
_entry.id   786751171a300558a47427dbe203554d
#
_cell.length_a   1.000
_cell.length_b   1.000
_cell.length_c   1.000
_cell.angle_alpha   90.00
_cell.angle_beta   90.00
_cell.angle_gamma   90.00
#
_symmetry.space_group_name_H-M   'P 1'
#
loop_
_entity.id
_entity.type
_entity.pdbx_description
1 polymer ?
#
loop_
_entity_poly.entity_id
_entity_poly.type
_entity_poly.pdbx_seq_one_letter_code
_entity_poly.pdbx_strand_id
1 'polypeptide(L)'
;MKKIDILVNKFIKSSYFKLLIFFFIFVVFADSINNLHDKKANIKLKFDNIILNKANNNKNSDLYWANKVIEGGYILHFRHTQREKWNDATAFDALELQKKLTAEKESFIKATCLTEQGVEEAKLINKFFNILDIKISEVISSPSCRARMTSQIAFGKIDKIGNSLLHRTAMTPEQGTIMAKQLKKLVLDLNIEKGKNIILSGHGGTIEDNYDGKKFIDINKYGNLERDEGGFVIIEKVNNKLIAVHKFKRFSNFINQIIEFPVN
;
A
#
# COMPACT_ATOMS: atom_id res chain seq x y z
N MET A 1 -46.91 -42.61 -12.53
CA MET A 1 -45.82 -41.66 -12.84
C MET A 1 -46.34 -40.25 -13.20
N LYS A 2 -47.15 -40.02 -14.20
CA LYS A 2 -47.61 -38.66 -14.61
C LYS A 2 -48.25 -37.76 -13.54
N LYS A 3 -48.91 -38.30 -12.49
CA LYS A 3 -49.54 -37.52 -11.40
C LYS A 3 -48.49 -36.94 -10.42
N ILE A 4 -47.38 -37.63 -10.20
CA ILE A 4 -46.31 -37.20 -9.29
C ILE A 4 -45.53 -36.03 -9.95
N ASP A 5 -45.26 -36.12 -11.23
CA ASP A 5 -44.54 -35.06 -11.98
C ASP A 5 -45.34 -33.74 -12.00
N ILE A 6 -46.68 -33.81 -12.06
CA ILE A 6 -47.54 -32.61 -12.02
C ILE A 6 -47.52 -31.96 -10.64
N LEU A 7 -47.51 -32.77 -9.55
CA LEU A 7 -47.46 -32.28 -8.19
C LEU A 7 -46.10 -31.65 -7.84
N VAL A 8 -44.99 -32.26 -8.26
CA VAL A 8 -43.63 -31.73 -8.09
C VAL A 8 -43.47 -30.42 -8.84
N ASN A 9 -43.91 -30.34 -10.10
CA ASN A 9 -43.87 -29.10 -10.88
C ASN A 9 -44.73 -27.97 -10.31
N LYS A 10 -45.86 -28.30 -9.67
CA LYS A 10 -46.75 -27.34 -9.01
C LYS A 10 -46.12 -26.82 -7.71
N PHE A 11 -45.40 -27.69 -6.98
CA PHE A 11 -44.66 -27.32 -5.77
C PHE A 11 -43.46 -26.40 -6.09
N ILE A 12 -42.65 -26.73 -7.11
CA ILE A 12 -41.51 -25.91 -7.54
C ILE A 12 -41.95 -24.52 -8.04
N LYS A 13 -43.16 -24.42 -8.64
CA LYS A 13 -43.74 -23.15 -9.08
C LYS A 13 -44.44 -22.36 -7.99
N SER A 14 -44.59 -22.92 -6.79
CA SER A 14 -45.29 -22.25 -5.70
C SER A 14 -44.46 -21.10 -5.13
N SER A 15 -45.12 -20.02 -4.77
CA SER A 15 -44.48 -18.86 -4.10
C SER A 15 -43.77 -19.25 -2.81
N TYR A 16 -44.30 -20.30 -2.11
CA TYR A 16 -43.70 -20.85 -0.89
C TYR A 16 -42.34 -21.51 -1.15
N PHE A 17 -42.19 -22.26 -2.25
CA PHE A 17 -40.94 -22.91 -2.58
C PHE A 17 -39.85 -21.86 -2.93
N LYS A 18 -40.22 -20.81 -3.66
CA LYS A 18 -39.31 -19.68 -3.94
C LYS A 18 -38.91 -18.95 -2.66
N LEU A 19 -39.86 -18.75 -1.73
CA LEU A 19 -39.59 -18.12 -0.44
C LEU A 19 -38.66 -18.99 0.42
N LEU A 20 -38.83 -20.30 0.41
CA LEU A 20 -37.99 -21.26 1.15
C LEU A 20 -36.56 -21.31 0.62
N ILE A 21 -36.39 -21.29 -0.72
CA ILE A 21 -35.06 -21.19 -1.34
C ILE A 21 -34.40 -19.85 -1.00
N PHE A 22 -35.15 -18.74 -1.06
CA PHE A 22 -34.60 -17.42 -0.73
C PHE A 22 -34.17 -17.36 0.75
N PHE A 23 -34.97 -17.92 1.65
CA PHE A 23 -34.65 -18.01 3.08
C PHE A 23 -33.42 -18.90 3.32
N PHE A 24 -33.29 -20.03 2.63
CA PHE A 24 -32.14 -20.92 2.75
C PHE A 24 -30.85 -20.26 2.22
N ILE A 25 -30.92 -19.56 1.07
CA ILE A 25 -29.81 -18.79 0.54
C ILE A 25 -29.42 -17.69 1.52
N PHE A 26 -30.40 -16.99 2.12
CA PHE A 26 -30.15 -15.93 3.09
C PHE A 26 -29.47 -16.44 4.36
N VAL A 27 -29.89 -17.58 4.89
CA VAL A 27 -29.28 -18.23 6.07
C VAL A 27 -27.87 -18.67 5.77
N VAL A 28 -27.62 -19.33 4.63
CA VAL A 28 -26.26 -19.74 4.23
C VAL A 28 -25.34 -18.53 4.01
N PHE A 29 -25.88 -17.43 3.47
CA PHE A 29 -25.12 -16.20 3.28
C PHE A 29 -24.84 -15.51 4.62
N ALA A 30 -25.80 -15.49 5.54
CA ALA A 30 -25.61 -14.95 6.89
C ALA A 30 -24.59 -15.76 7.70
N ASP A 31 -24.64 -17.10 7.64
CA ASP A 31 -23.62 -17.96 8.27
C ASP A 31 -22.22 -17.77 7.65
N SER A 32 -22.14 -17.55 6.35
CA SER A 32 -20.87 -17.25 5.67
C SER A 32 -20.29 -15.92 6.11
N ILE A 33 -21.13 -14.89 6.29
CA ILE A 33 -20.73 -13.56 6.79
C ILE A 33 -20.28 -13.65 8.25
N ASN A 34 -21.05 -14.36 9.10
CA ASN A 34 -20.68 -14.55 10.50
C ASN A 34 -19.37 -15.33 10.65
N ASN A 35 -19.16 -16.40 9.87
CA ASN A 35 -17.91 -17.14 9.84
C ASN A 35 -16.72 -16.27 9.38
N LEU A 36 -16.94 -15.33 8.44
CA LEU A 36 -15.93 -14.40 7.99
C LEU A 36 -15.62 -13.36 9.08
N HIS A 37 -16.63 -12.91 9.82
CA HIS A 37 -16.50 -11.97 10.92
C HIS A 37 -15.77 -12.62 12.10
N ASP A 38 -16.12 -13.84 12.46
CA ASP A 38 -15.45 -14.61 13.53
C ASP A 38 -14.02 -14.98 13.18
N LYS A 39 -13.74 -15.32 11.91
CA LYS A 39 -12.35 -15.49 11.44
C LYS A 39 -11.55 -14.19 11.54
N LYS A 40 -12.13 -13.04 11.18
CA LYS A 40 -11.47 -11.73 11.34
C LYS A 40 -11.21 -11.41 12.81
N ALA A 41 -12.19 -11.63 13.69
CA ALA A 41 -12.07 -11.41 15.12
C ALA A 41 -11.01 -12.33 15.76
N ASN A 42 -10.99 -13.61 15.40
CA ASN A 42 -10.00 -14.58 15.87
C ASN A 42 -8.59 -14.28 15.35
N ILE A 43 -8.47 -13.84 14.09
CA ILE A 43 -7.19 -13.36 13.54
C ILE A 43 -6.74 -12.13 14.31
N LYS A 44 -7.61 -11.15 14.54
CA LYS A 44 -7.29 -9.93 15.28
C LYS A 44 -6.87 -10.24 16.73
N LEU A 45 -7.62 -11.08 17.46
CA LEU A 45 -7.28 -11.51 18.83
C LEU A 45 -5.93 -12.25 18.88
N LYS A 46 -5.62 -13.06 17.87
CA LYS A 46 -4.33 -13.75 17.78
C LYS A 46 -3.20 -12.78 17.52
N PHE A 47 -3.42 -11.75 16.69
CA PHE A 47 -2.47 -10.67 16.45
C PHE A 47 -2.25 -9.80 17.70
N ASP A 48 -3.33 -9.40 18.37
CA ASP A 48 -3.23 -8.59 19.59
C ASP A 48 -2.43 -9.33 20.70
N ASN A 49 -2.61 -10.64 20.84
CA ASN A 49 -1.85 -11.47 21.76
C ASN A 49 -0.37 -11.65 21.35
N ILE A 50 -0.06 -11.75 20.06
CA ILE A 50 1.32 -11.83 19.55
C ILE A 50 2.03 -10.48 19.77
N ILE A 51 1.35 -9.37 19.51
CA ILE A 51 1.86 -8.01 19.73
C ILE A 51 2.15 -7.77 21.21
N LEU A 52 1.24 -8.14 22.10
CA LEU A 52 1.39 -7.96 23.55
C LEU A 52 2.50 -8.82 24.15
N ASN A 53 2.70 -10.04 23.66
CA ASN A 53 3.71 -10.98 24.20
C ASN A 53 5.13 -10.75 23.64
N LYS A 54 5.29 -10.05 22.51
CA LYS A 54 6.59 -9.76 21.88
C LYS A 54 6.95 -8.28 21.86
N ALA A 55 6.40 -7.47 22.76
CA ALA A 55 6.79 -6.06 22.91
C ALA A 55 8.25 -5.94 23.32
N ASN A 56 9.14 -6.29 22.40
CA ASN A 56 10.56 -6.06 22.54
C ASN A 56 10.80 -4.57 22.33
N ASN A 57 11.12 -3.84 23.39
CA ASN A 57 11.43 -2.39 23.35
C ASN A 57 12.70 -2.07 22.53
N ASN A 58 13.23 -3.06 21.81
CA ASN A 58 14.40 -2.89 20.98
C ASN A 58 14.05 -2.13 19.69
N LYS A 59 14.24 -0.80 19.72
CA LYS A 59 14.08 0.10 18.57
C LYS A 59 14.90 -0.28 17.32
N ASN A 60 15.74 -1.29 17.41
CA ASN A 60 16.53 -1.79 16.29
C ASN A 60 15.89 -2.99 15.59
N SER A 61 14.78 -3.54 16.11
CA SER A 61 14.14 -4.72 15.52
C SER A 61 13.08 -4.37 14.48
N ASP A 62 12.97 -5.19 13.45
CA ASP A 62 11.92 -5.09 12.44
C ASP A 62 10.53 -5.22 13.07
N LEU A 63 10.38 -6.09 14.08
CA LEU A 63 9.13 -6.27 14.81
C LEU A 63 8.67 -5.00 15.53
N TYR A 64 9.58 -4.28 16.18
CA TYR A 64 9.27 -3.01 16.83
C TYR A 64 8.67 -2.02 15.82
N TRP A 65 9.31 -1.88 14.67
CA TRP A 65 8.85 -0.93 13.64
C TRP A 65 7.60 -1.41 12.90
N ALA A 66 7.41 -2.71 12.75
CA ALA A 66 6.16 -3.26 12.23
C ALA A 66 4.97 -2.88 13.16
N ASN A 67 5.12 -3.02 14.47
CA ASN A 67 4.12 -2.58 15.44
C ASN A 67 3.89 -1.06 15.37
N LYS A 68 4.94 -0.25 15.21
CA LYS A 68 4.82 1.20 15.06
C LYS A 68 4.03 1.60 13.80
N VAL A 69 4.17 0.87 12.71
CA VAL A 69 3.34 1.08 11.50
C VAL A 69 1.86 0.80 11.80
N ILE A 70 1.56 -0.25 12.58
CA ILE A 70 0.19 -0.58 12.97
C ILE A 70 -0.39 0.49 13.92
N GLU A 71 0.40 0.96 14.88
CA GLU A 71 0.02 2.04 15.79
C GLU A 71 -0.25 3.38 15.07
N GLY A 72 0.42 3.61 13.93
CA GLY A 72 0.30 4.84 13.14
C GLY A 72 1.08 6.03 13.71
N GLY A 73 1.01 7.16 13.01
CA GLY A 73 1.72 8.38 13.37
C GLY A 73 3.00 8.61 12.58
N TYR A 74 3.14 7.97 11.43
CA TYR A 74 4.33 8.02 10.58
C TYR A 74 4.01 8.38 9.14
N ILE A 75 5.04 8.78 8.41
CA ILE A 75 4.99 8.87 6.95
C ILE A 75 5.64 7.58 6.42
N LEU A 76 4.92 6.86 5.55
CA LEU A 76 5.39 5.65 4.91
C LEU A 76 5.68 5.95 3.44
N HIS A 77 6.95 5.98 3.06
CA HIS A 77 7.33 6.19 1.67
C HIS A 77 7.50 4.86 0.96
N PHE A 78 6.50 4.48 0.18
CA PHE A 78 6.48 3.27 -0.63
C PHE A 78 7.17 3.49 -1.98
N ARG A 79 8.00 2.53 -2.39
CA ARG A 79 8.33 2.34 -3.79
C ARG A 79 7.18 1.56 -4.43
N HIS A 80 6.76 1.99 -5.63
CA HIS A 80 5.74 1.27 -6.39
C HIS A 80 6.02 -0.23 -6.45
N THR A 81 4.99 -1.06 -6.63
CA THR A 81 5.13 -2.52 -6.82
C THR A 81 5.70 -2.86 -8.20
N GLN A 82 5.87 -4.13 -8.51
CA GLN A 82 6.61 -4.59 -9.68
C GLN A 82 6.10 -3.97 -10.98
N ARG A 83 7.03 -3.52 -11.81
CA ARG A 83 6.79 -3.00 -13.15
C ARG A 83 7.67 -3.66 -14.20
N GLU A 84 7.34 -3.51 -15.46
CA GLU A 84 8.26 -3.86 -16.55
C GLU A 84 9.54 -3.03 -16.45
N LYS A 85 10.69 -3.70 -16.60
CA LYS A 85 12.01 -3.06 -16.54
C LYS A 85 12.38 -2.53 -17.92
N TRP A 86 11.82 -1.39 -18.30
CA TRP A 86 12.21 -0.69 -19.51
C TRP A 86 13.22 0.41 -19.22
N ASN A 87 14.23 0.52 -20.08
CA ASN A 87 15.28 1.54 -19.92
C ASN A 87 14.75 2.97 -20.05
N ASP A 88 13.73 3.18 -20.86
CA ASP A 88 13.14 4.50 -21.14
C ASP A 88 11.96 4.89 -20.24
N ALA A 89 11.69 4.12 -19.16
CA ALA A 89 10.54 4.41 -18.28
C ALA A 89 10.55 5.83 -17.70
N THR A 90 11.73 6.42 -17.51
CA THR A 90 11.86 7.81 -17.01
C THR A 90 11.48 8.86 -18.03
N ALA A 91 11.72 8.62 -19.33
CA ALA A 91 11.25 9.47 -20.41
C ALA A 91 9.71 9.45 -20.49
N PHE A 92 9.10 8.29 -20.31
CA PHE A 92 7.65 8.18 -20.24
C PHE A 92 7.04 8.88 -19.01
N ASP A 93 7.72 8.87 -17.86
CA ASP A 93 7.27 9.64 -16.68
C ASP A 93 7.22 11.15 -16.99
N ALA A 94 8.21 11.68 -17.72
CA ALA A 94 8.22 13.07 -18.15
C ALA A 94 7.07 13.39 -19.10
N LEU A 95 6.74 12.47 -20.03
CA LEU A 95 5.59 12.61 -20.94
C LEU A 95 4.25 12.56 -20.18
N GLU A 96 4.12 11.77 -19.14
CA GLU A 96 2.93 11.76 -18.29
C GLU A 96 2.70 13.13 -17.62
N LEU A 97 3.74 13.77 -17.14
CA LEU A 97 3.64 15.13 -16.59
C LEU A 97 3.16 16.12 -17.65
N GLN A 98 3.76 16.10 -18.84
CA GLN A 98 3.40 17.00 -19.94
C GLN A 98 1.95 16.81 -20.41
N LYS A 99 1.47 15.58 -20.44
CA LYS A 99 0.12 15.22 -20.89
C LYS A 99 -0.93 15.21 -19.78
N LYS A 100 -0.64 15.74 -18.62
CA LYS A 100 -1.57 15.80 -17.47
C LYS A 100 -2.15 14.42 -17.10
N LEU A 101 -1.32 13.38 -17.11
CA LEU A 101 -1.69 12.01 -16.75
C LEU A 101 -2.59 11.28 -17.78
N THR A 102 -2.60 11.68 -19.04
CA THR A 102 -3.46 11.10 -20.10
C THR A 102 -2.73 10.09 -20.99
N ALA A 103 -1.73 9.39 -20.46
CA ALA A 103 -0.99 8.40 -21.24
C ALA A 103 -1.79 7.08 -21.36
N GLU A 104 -2.72 7.01 -22.31
CA GLU A 104 -3.63 5.86 -22.49
C GLU A 104 -3.18 4.88 -23.60
N LYS A 105 -2.07 5.14 -24.29
CA LYS A 105 -1.60 4.24 -25.35
C LYS A 105 -1.04 2.95 -24.73
N GLU A 106 -1.41 1.79 -25.32
CA GLU A 106 -1.01 0.47 -24.82
C GLU A 106 0.51 0.30 -24.61
N SER A 107 1.32 0.80 -25.54
CA SER A 107 2.78 0.79 -25.43
C SER A 107 3.28 1.58 -24.22
N PHE A 108 2.60 2.66 -23.86
CA PHE A 108 2.93 3.51 -22.73
C PHE A 108 2.54 2.83 -21.41
N ILE A 109 1.38 2.18 -21.36
CA ILE A 109 0.91 1.41 -20.21
C ILE A 109 1.91 0.29 -19.90
N LYS A 110 2.36 -0.46 -20.92
CA LYS A 110 3.36 -1.53 -20.73
C LYS A 110 4.70 -1.02 -20.22
N ALA A 111 5.12 0.19 -20.61
CA ALA A 111 6.42 0.74 -20.21
C ALA A 111 6.43 1.34 -18.80
N THR A 112 5.33 1.92 -18.35
CA THR A 112 5.29 2.77 -17.15
C THR A 112 4.40 2.25 -16.03
N CYS A 113 3.50 1.31 -16.32
CA CYS A 113 2.51 0.79 -15.38
C CYS A 113 3.00 -0.50 -14.69
N LEU A 114 2.15 -1.09 -13.87
CA LEU A 114 2.47 -2.33 -13.16
C LEU A 114 2.33 -3.54 -14.09
N THR A 115 3.13 -4.57 -13.82
CA THR A 115 2.89 -5.92 -14.34
C THR A 115 1.70 -6.55 -13.60
N GLU A 116 1.22 -7.71 -14.09
CA GLU A 116 0.23 -8.51 -13.36
C GLU A 116 0.73 -8.88 -11.96
N GLN A 117 2.01 -9.26 -11.82
CA GLN A 117 2.61 -9.53 -10.53
C GLN A 117 2.62 -8.28 -9.64
N GLY A 118 2.91 -7.10 -10.18
CA GLY A 118 2.86 -5.85 -9.43
C GLY A 118 1.46 -5.51 -8.94
N VAL A 119 0.44 -5.84 -9.72
CA VAL A 119 -0.97 -5.72 -9.31
C VAL A 119 -1.27 -6.66 -8.13
N GLU A 120 -0.85 -7.91 -8.18
CA GLU A 120 -1.05 -8.86 -7.08
C GLU A 120 -0.28 -8.45 -5.81
N GLU A 121 0.94 -7.94 -5.94
CA GLU A 121 1.69 -7.37 -4.82
C GLU A 121 0.94 -6.19 -4.17
N ALA A 122 0.37 -5.29 -4.98
CA ALA A 122 -0.42 -4.17 -4.47
C ALA A 122 -1.71 -4.63 -3.78
N LYS A 123 -2.40 -5.66 -4.31
CA LYS A 123 -3.56 -6.29 -3.66
C LYS A 123 -3.17 -6.93 -2.32
N LEU A 124 -2.00 -7.54 -2.25
CA LEU A 124 -1.48 -8.12 -1.00
C LEU A 124 -1.25 -7.03 0.06
N ILE A 125 -0.67 -5.89 -0.32
CA ILE A 125 -0.54 -4.73 0.58
C ILE A 125 -1.91 -4.31 1.09
N ASN A 126 -2.90 -4.14 0.21
CA ASN A 126 -4.26 -3.78 0.59
C ASN A 126 -4.86 -4.76 1.60
N LYS A 127 -4.76 -6.06 1.32
CA LYS A 127 -5.27 -7.10 2.18
C LYS A 127 -4.70 -7.01 3.60
N PHE A 128 -3.39 -6.83 3.73
CA PHE A 128 -2.73 -6.76 5.04
C PHE A 128 -3.02 -5.45 5.77
N PHE A 129 -3.06 -4.32 5.07
CA PHE A 129 -3.46 -3.06 5.69
C PHE A 129 -4.88 -3.14 6.28
N ASN A 130 -5.80 -3.81 5.58
CA ASN A 130 -7.16 -4.03 6.07
C ASN A 130 -7.24 -5.03 7.24
N ILE A 131 -6.50 -6.17 7.17
CA ILE A 131 -6.49 -7.18 8.25
C ILE A 131 -5.92 -6.60 9.54
N LEU A 132 -4.82 -5.84 9.43
CA LEU A 132 -4.13 -5.23 10.56
C LEU A 132 -4.76 -3.92 11.01
N ASP A 133 -5.82 -3.48 10.35
CA ASP A 133 -6.51 -2.21 10.61
C ASP A 133 -5.58 -0.98 10.58
N ILE A 134 -4.58 -0.98 9.68
CA ILE A 134 -3.64 0.12 9.56
C ILE A 134 -4.36 1.35 9.00
N LYS A 135 -4.47 2.39 9.80
CA LYS A 135 -5.19 3.61 9.43
C LYS A 135 -4.33 4.53 8.58
N ILE A 136 -4.93 5.07 7.52
CA ILE A 136 -4.30 6.02 6.61
C ILE A 136 -5.11 7.30 6.59
N SER A 137 -4.47 8.45 6.87
CA SER A 137 -5.10 9.77 6.75
C SER A 137 -5.04 10.28 5.31
N GLU A 138 -3.88 10.20 4.65
CA GLU A 138 -3.65 10.78 3.33
C GLU A 138 -2.76 9.86 2.47
N VAL A 139 -3.06 9.79 1.18
CA VAL A 139 -2.25 9.10 0.16
C VAL A 139 -1.82 10.11 -0.90
N ILE A 140 -0.52 10.38 -0.98
CA ILE A 140 0.09 11.26 -1.99
C ILE A 140 0.88 10.39 -2.95
N SER A 141 0.52 10.44 -4.22
CA SER A 141 1.17 9.62 -5.25
C SER A 141 2.04 10.45 -6.20
N SER A 142 3.17 9.89 -6.62
CA SER A 142 3.85 10.32 -7.82
C SER A 142 2.88 10.31 -9.02
N PRO A 143 3.04 11.21 -9.99
CA PRO A 143 2.21 11.20 -11.20
C PRO A 143 2.43 9.95 -12.08
N SER A 144 3.51 9.20 -11.90
CA SER A 144 3.79 8.03 -12.73
C SER A 144 2.70 6.95 -12.63
N CYS A 145 2.38 6.29 -13.75
CA CYS A 145 1.35 5.25 -13.82
C CYS A 145 1.56 4.17 -12.76
N ARG A 146 2.76 3.62 -12.61
CA ARG A 146 3.07 2.57 -11.63
C ARG A 146 2.83 3.00 -10.18
N ALA A 147 3.17 4.25 -9.82
CA ALA A 147 2.92 4.74 -8.46
C ALA A 147 1.43 5.00 -8.21
N ARG A 148 0.71 5.54 -9.20
CA ARG A 148 -0.75 5.75 -9.10
C ARG A 148 -1.50 4.42 -9.00
N MET A 149 -1.14 3.43 -9.83
CA MET A 149 -1.74 2.09 -9.75
C MET A 149 -1.46 1.44 -8.40
N THR A 150 -0.20 1.50 -7.91
CA THR A 150 0.13 1.00 -6.56
C THR A 150 -0.74 1.67 -5.51
N SER A 151 -0.86 3.01 -5.53
CA SER A 151 -1.67 3.76 -4.57
C SER A 151 -3.13 3.35 -4.60
N GLN A 152 -3.72 3.31 -5.81
CA GLN A 152 -5.13 2.99 -5.97
C GLN A 152 -5.47 1.56 -5.53
N ILE A 153 -4.60 0.60 -5.85
CA ILE A 153 -4.83 -0.82 -5.54
C ILE A 153 -4.49 -1.11 -4.09
N ALA A 154 -3.33 -0.64 -3.59
CA ALA A 154 -2.87 -0.95 -2.25
C ALA A 154 -3.61 -0.18 -1.15
N PHE A 155 -3.96 1.08 -1.40
CA PHE A 155 -4.53 1.97 -0.38
C PHE A 155 -5.95 2.43 -0.71
N GLY A 156 -6.50 2.04 -1.86
CA GLY A 156 -7.88 2.30 -2.27
C GLY A 156 -8.16 3.75 -2.69
N LYS A 157 -7.16 4.66 -2.62
CA LYS A 157 -7.34 6.08 -2.93
C LYS A 157 -6.05 6.76 -3.36
N ILE A 158 -6.20 7.94 -3.94
CA ILE A 158 -5.16 8.95 -4.13
C ILE A 158 -5.78 10.28 -3.75
N ASP A 159 -5.34 10.89 -2.66
CA ASP A 159 -5.87 12.18 -2.22
C ASP A 159 -5.17 13.34 -2.94
N LYS A 160 -3.90 13.15 -3.31
CA LYS A 160 -3.10 14.19 -3.98
C LYS A 160 -2.05 13.60 -4.92
N ILE A 161 -1.82 14.28 -6.04
CA ILE A 161 -0.66 14.03 -6.90
C ILE A 161 0.48 14.96 -6.48
N GLY A 162 1.60 14.37 -6.10
CA GLY A 162 2.83 15.07 -5.74
C GLY A 162 3.85 14.97 -6.88
N ASN A 163 3.94 15.99 -7.74
CA ASN A 163 4.87 15.99 -8.87
C ASN A 163 6.33 15.81 -8.41
N SER A 164 6.66 16.33 -7.24
CA SER A 164 7.99 16.20 -6.64
C SER A 164 8.35 14.77 -6.20
N LEU A 165 7.39 13.83 -6.19
CA LEU A 165 7.64 12.40 -5.98
C LEU A 165 8.07 11.66 -7.26
N LEU A 166 8.12 12.35 -8.42
CA LEU A 166 8.54 11.75 -9.67
C LEU A 166 10.02 11.37 -9.64
N HIS A 167 10.37 10.35 -10.39
CA HIS A 167 11.75 9.90 -10.57
C HIS A 167 12.58 10.99 -11.29
N ARG A 168 13.80 11.27 -10.80
CA ARG A 168 14.59 12.42 -11.28
C ARG A 168 15.62 12.10 -12.35
N THR A 169 15.76 10.84 -12.75
CA THR A 169 16.85 10.40 -13.67
C THR A 169 16.81 11.10 -15.03
N ALA A 170 15.65 11.55 -15.49
CA ALA A 170 15.50 12.27 -16.76
C ALA A 170 15.55 13.80 -16.61
N MET A 171 15.89 14.31 -15.43
CA MET A 171 15.94 15.75 -15.12
C MET A 171 17.36 16.27 -15.17
N THR A 172 17.52 17.56 -15.48
CA THR A 172 18.81 18.22 -15.26
C THR A 172 19.10 18.34 -13.74
N PRO A 173 20.36 18.49 -13.32
CA PRO A 173 20.72 18.68 -11.90
C PRO A 173 19.90 19.80 -11.23
N GLU A 174 19.68 20.91 -11.94
CA GLU A 174 18.93 22.08 -11.46
C GLU A 174 17.45 21.71 -11.25
N GLN A 175 16.83 21.02 -12.21
CA GLN A 175 15.45 20.53 -12.12
C GLN A 175 15.33 19.54 -10.95
N GLY A 176 16.28 18.61 -10.82
CA GLY A 176 16.35 17.66 -9.72
C GLY A 176 16.41 18.35 -8.36
N THR A 177 17.23 19.39 -8.24
CA THR A 177 17.37 20.22 -7.03
C THR A 177 16.05 20.92 -6.67
N ILE A 178 15.38 21.53 -7.66
CA ILE A 178 14.08 22.18 -7.45
C ILE A 178 13.05 21.17 -6.95
N MET A 179 12.97 20.00 -7.58
CA MET A 179 12.04 18.94 -7.20
C MET A 179 12.34 18.40 -5.79
N ALA A 180 13.61 18.26 -5.42
CA ALA A 180 14.00 17.85 -4.07
C ALA A 180 13.57 18.87 -3.00
N LYS A 181 13.75 20.16 -3.24
CA LYS A 181 13.28 21.24 -2.36
C LYS A 181 11.76 21.22 -2.22
N GLN A 182 11.04 21.05 -3.33
CA GLN A 182 9.58 20.96 -3.32
C GLN A 182 9.08 19.72 -2.55
N LEU A 183 9.74 18.57 -2.72
CA LEU A 183 9.39 17.35 -1.97
C LEU A 183 9.63 17.54 -0.48
N LYS A 184 10.79 18.10 -0.10
CA LYS A 184 11.08 18.38 1.31
C LYS A 184 10.04 19.29 1.93
N LYS A 185 9.67 20.38 1.23
CA LYS A 185 8.62 21.29 1.69
C LYS A 185 7.28 20.54 1.83
N LEU A 186 6.87 19.79 0.80
CA LEU A 186 5.64 18.98 0.84
C LEU A 186 5.61 18.11 2.10
N VAL A 187 6.68 17.35 2.37
CA VAL A 187 6.71 16.39 3.48
C VAL A 187 6.76 17.10 4.84
N LEU A 188 7.44 18.23 4.94
CA LEU A 188 7.47 19.04 6.16
C LEU A 188 6.12 19.70 6.46
N ASP A 189 5.33 20.03 5.44
CA ASP A 189 4.02 20.64 5.59
C ASP A 189 2.91 19.61 5.97
N LEU A 190 3.20 18.31 5.90
CA LEU A 190 2.20 17.28 6.26
C LEU A 190 1.83 17.33 7.74
N ASN A 191 0.53 17.24 8.01
CA ASN A 191 0.00 17.09 9.36
C ASN A 191 -0.24 15.62 9.65
N ILE A 192 0.59 15.03 10.51
CA ILE A 192 0.51 13.62 10.86
C ILE A 192 -0.44 13.46 12.04
N GLU A 193 -1.60 12.85 11.79
CA GLU A 193 -2.58 12.54 12.82
C GLU A 193 -2.11 11.35 13.67
N LYS A 194 -2.27 11.47 14.99
CA LYS A 194 -2.00 10.34 15.91
C LYS A 194 -2.86 9.13 15.53
N GLY A 195 -2.25 7.96 15.46
CA GLY A 195 -2.94 6.71 15.12
C GLY A 195 -3.20 6.51 13.62
N LYS A 196 -2.76 7.43 12.76
CA LYS A 196 -2.89 7.28 11.31
C LYS A 196 -1.55 7.50 10.63
N ASN A 197 -1.32 6.82 9.52
CA ASN A 197 -0.14 7.01 8.68
C ASN A 197 -0.47 7.87 7.46
N ILE A 198 0.54 8.53 6.91
CA ILE A 198 0.48 9.17 5.60
C ILE A 198 1.29 8.31 4.63
N ILE A 199 0.73 8.06 3.46
CA ILE A 199 1.41 7.31 2.40
C ILE A 199 1.99 8.28 1.37
N LEU A 200 3.28 8.13 1.10
CA LEU A 200 3.92 8.70 -0.07
C LEU A 200 4.26 7.56 -1.03
N SER A 201 3.57 7.47 -2.14
CA SER A 201 3.83 6.45 -3.17
C SER A 201 4.67 7.02 -4.29
N GLY A 202 5.87 6.47 -4.46
CA GLY A 202 6.83 7.01 -5.42
C GLY A 202 7.87 5.99 -5.86
N HIS A 203 9.13 6.43 -5.88
CA HIS A 203 10.24 5.67 -6.44
C HIS A 203 11.37 5.48 -5.42
N GLY A 204 12.28 4.57 -5.68
CA GLY A 204 13.49 4.33 -4.88
C GLY A 204 14.23 5.62 -4.59
N GLY A 205 15.18 6.10 -4.81
CA GLY A 205 16.02 7.23 -4.50
C GLY A 205 15.38 8.61 -4.27
N THR A 206 14.06 8.81 -4.50
CA THR A 206 13.46 10.16 -4.46
C THR A 206 13.66 10.90 -3.14
N ILE A 207 13.66 10.20 -2.01
CA ILE A 207 13.89 10.78 -0.67
C ILE A 207 15.34 10.74 -0.22
N GLU A 208 16.21 10.06 -0.97
CA GLU A 208 17.63 9.94 -0.66
C GLU A 208 18.47 11.05 -1.29
N ASP A 209 17.91 11.71 -2.31
CA ASP A 209 18.63 12.71 -3.09
C ASP A 209 19.05 13.91 -2.25
N ASN A 210 20.22 14.41 -2.54
CA ASN A 210 20.72 15.66 -2.01
C ASN A 210 20.21 16.85 -2.86
N TYR A 211 20.02 17.98 -2.20
CA TYR A 211 19.85 19.26 -2.89
C TYR A 211 20.74 20.30 -2.22
N ASP A 212 21.39 21.12 -3.01
CA ASP A 212 22.35 22.15 -2.52
C ASP A 212 23.34 21.57 -1.48
N GLY A 213 23.84 20.33 -1.71
CA GLY A 213 24.75 19.63 -0.79
C GLY A 213 24.10 19.16 0.52
N LYS A 214 22.79 19.32 0.70
CA LYS A 214 22.05 18.92 1.91
C LYS A 214 21.23 17.68 1.65
N LYS A 215 21.29 16.72 2.56
CA LYS A 215 20.43 15.53 2.51
C LYS A 215 18.98 15.92 2.75
N PHE A 216 18.09 15.29 1.97
CA PHE A 216 16.64 15.46 2.10
C PHE A 216 16.15 14.95 3.47
N ILE A 217 16.63 13.80 3.88
CA ILE A 217 16.24 13.11 5.10
C ILE A 217 17.49 12.63 5.84
N ASP A 218 17.41 12.59 7.15
CA ASP A 218 18.45 11.99 7.99
C ASP A 218 18.38 10.46 7.88
N ILE A 219 19.45 9.86 7.33
CA ILE A 219 19.57 8.41 7.11
C ILE A 219 20.67 7.78 7.95
N ASN A 220 21.15 8.47 8.98
CA ASN A 220 22.39 8.18 9.71
C ASN A 220 22.62 6.69 10.02
N LYS A 221 21.55 5.93 10.26
CA LYS A 221 21.64 4.53 10.64
C LYS A 221 21.83 3.57 9.46
N TYR A 222 21.39 3.93 8.27
CA TYR A 222 21.21 2.96 7.16
C TYR A 222 22.25 3.09 6.03
N GLY A 223 22.99 4.18 5.97
CA GLY A 223 23.89 4.49 4.85
C GLY A 223 23.14 4.80 3.54
N ASN A 224 22.16 3.99 3.18
CA ASN A 224 21.23 4.22 2.08
C ASN A 224 19.82 3.70 2.42
N LEU A 225 18.82 4.16 1.66
CA LEU A 225 17.41 3.72 1.79
C LEU A 225 16.98 2.84 0.61
N GLU A 226 17.93 2.17 -0.03
CA GLU A 226 17.65 1.26 -1.13
C GLU A 226 16.66 0.17 -0.68
N ARG A 227 15.65 -0.04 -1.50
CA ARG A 227 14.61 -1.03 -1.30
C ARG A 227 14.08 -1.57 -2.62
N ASP A 228 13.59 -2.79 -2.59
CA ASP A 228 12.95 -3.43 -3.73
C ASP A 228 11.57 -2.79 -4.02
N GLU A 229 11.00 -3.11 -5.15
CA GLU A 229 9.63 -2.74 -5.49
C GLU A 229 8.67 -3.28 -4.43
N GLY A 230 7.66 -2.48 -4.04
CA GLY A 230 6.77 -2.77 -2.92
C GLY A 230 7.36 -2.55 -1.52
N GLY A 231 8.67 -2.29 -1.40
CA GLY A 231 9.29 -1.94 -0.11
C GLY A 231 9.00 -0.49 0.31
N PHE A 232 9.20 -0.19 1.60
CA PHE A 232 8.92 1.14 2.11
C PHE A 232 9.87 1.57 3.24
N VAL A 233 9.94 2.88 3.42
CA VAL A 233 10.69 3.55 4.50
C VAL A 233 9.71 4.19 5.46
N ILE A 234 9.98 4.04 6.75
CA ILE A 234 9.25 4.73 7.82
C ILE A 234 9.99 6.01 8.13
N ILE A 235 9.28 7.13 8.02
CA ILE A 235 9.82 8.46 8.26
C ILE A 235 9.10 9.07 9.45
N GLU A 236 9.89 9.53 10.40
CA GLU A 236 9.46 10.32 11.54
C GLU A 236 9.72 11.81 11.28
N LYS A 237 8.79 12.66 11.67
CA LYS A 237 8.94 14.12 11.63
C LYS A 237 9.10 14.63 13.05
N VAL A 238 10.29 15.16 13.36
CA VAL A 238 10.64 15.70 14.68
C VAL A 238 11.21 17.10 14.53
N ASN A 239 10.59 18.10 15.13
CA ASN A 239 11.09 19.47 15.16
C ASN A 239 11.55 19.99 13.77
N ASN A 240 10.72 19.85 12.75
CA ASN A 240 11.03 20.20 11.36
C ASN A 240 12.19 19.42 10.71
N LYS A 241 12.59 18.30 11.31
CA LYS A 241 13.52 17.34 10.70
C LYS A 241 12.77 16.10 10.26
N LEU A 242 13.22 15.50 9.18
CA LEU A 242 12.73 14.22 8.67
C LEU A 242 13.81 13.19 8.93
N ILE A 243 13.45 12.11 9.61
CA ILE A 243 14.35 11.04 10.02
C ILE A 243 13.84 9.74 9.46
N ALA A 244 14.64 9.03 8.68
CA ALA A 244 14.35 7.66 8.31
C ALA A 244 14.66 6.75 9.49
N VAL A 245 13.63 6.31 10.17
CA VAL A 245 13.76 5.52 11.40
C VAL A 245 13.83 4.03 11.14
N HIS A 246 13.25 3.56 10.03
CA HIS A 246 13.33 2.16 9.60
C HIS A 246 13.02 2.00 8.11
N LYS A 247 13.47 0.88 7.51
CA LYS A 247 13.10 0.47 6.16
C LYS A 247 12.76 -1.02 6.10
N PHE A 248 11.70 -1.35 5.42
CA PHE A 248 11.41 -2.70 4.99
C PHE A 248 11.80 -2.84 3.51
N LYS A 249 12.80 -3.69 3.25
CA LYS A 249 13.33 -3.86 1.89
C LYS A 249 12.25 -4.35 0.92
N ARG A 250 11.34 -5.22 1.40
CA ARG A 250 10.15 -5.71 0.69
C ARG A 250 8.97 -5.67 1.65
N PHE A 251 7.76 -5.62 1.10
CA PHE A 251 6.56 -5.70 1.93
C PHE A 251 6.47 -7.03 2.69
N SER A 252 6.93 -8.12 2.10
CA SER A 252 7.02 -9.42 2.79
C SER A 252 7.88 -9.39 4.05
N ASN A 253 8.94 -8.58 4.10
CA ASN A 253 9.73 -8.44 5.33
C ASN A 253 8.91 -7.85 6.48
N PHE A 254 8.02 -6.88 6.19
CA PHE A 254 7.07 -6.34 7.16
C PHE A 254 6.08 -7.41 7.63
N ILE A 255 5.47 -8.15 6.70
CA ILE A 255 4.49 -9.19 7.01
C ILE A 255 5.08 -10.31 7.88
N ASN A 256 6.29 -10.76 7.55
CA ASN A 256 6.97 -11.84 8.28
C ASN A 256 7.26 -11.52 9.74
N GLN A 257 7.25 -10.24 10.13
CA GLN A 257 7.37 -9.85 11.54
C GLN A 257 6.09 -10.09 12.33
N ILE A 258 4.95 -10.07 11.64
CA ILE A 258 3.63 -10.06 12.27
C ILE A 258 2.99 -11.45 12.22
N ILE A 259 3.26 -12.20 11.15
CA ILE A 259 2.72 -13.55 10.96
C ILE A 259 3.80 -14.58 11.29
N GLU A 260 3.56 -15.36 12.35
CA GLU A 260 4.27 -16.62 12.51
C GLU A 260 3.69 -17.62 11.52
N PHE A 261 4.41 -17.88 10.43
CA PHE A 261 4.11 -19.06 9.63
C PHE A 261 4.46 -20.29 10.48
N PRO A 262 3.56 -21.26 10.64
CA PRO A 262 3.97 -22.53 11.23
C PRO A 262 5.12 -23.08 10.36
N VAL A 263 6.28 -23.22 10.96
CA VAL A 263 7.40 -23.94 10.34
C VAL A 263 6.98 -25.40 10.37
N ASN A 264 6.62 -25.94 9.19
CA ASN A 264 6.38 -27.36 9.00
C ASN A 264 7.72 -28.12 9.02
#